data_f7053992bfd033e4bfa9a3f7e70163a0
#
_entry.id   f7053992bfd033e4bfa9a3f7e70163a0
#
_cell.length_a   1.000
_cell.length_b   1.000
_cell.length_c   1.000
_cell.angle_alpha   90.00
_cell.angle_beta   90.00
_cell.angle_gamma   90.00
#
_symmetry.space_group_name_H-M   'P 1'
#
loop_
_entity.id
_entity.type
_entity.pdbx_description
1 polymer ?
#
loop_
_entity_poly.entity_id
_entity_poly.type
_entity_poly.pdbx_seq_one_letter_code
_entity_poly.pdbx_strand_id
1 'polypeptide(L)'
;NESSVIVGKNQNTLSEINLDYIKENSIPVVRRQSGGGAVFHDLGNINFTFIASNNDNFSDFKRFTTPIIELLKTLDINAEFSGRNDLLINGCKFSGNAQYNYKNKVMHHGTLLFSSQISDMSNALKVKPIKFEGKSIKSVKARVTNISEHLKVPMDILEFKDLIIDYFYKTNTDNKYYTLSE
;
A
#
# COMPACT_ATOMS: atom_id res chain seq x y z
N ASN A 1 4.06 8.56 7.50
CA ASN A 1 3.43 9.43 6.49
C ASN A 1 2.37 10.30 7.16
N GLU A 2 2.25 11.57 6.77
CA GLU A 2 1.11 12.40 7.17
C GLU A 2 -0.15 11.96 6.44
N SER A 3 -1.33 12.29 7.01
CA SER A 3 -2.62 11.97 6.40
C SER A 3 -2.70 12.52 4.98
N SER A 4 -2.92 11.65 4.00
CA SER A 4 -2.97 12.02 2.59
C SER A 4 -3.74 11.01 1.75
N VAL A 5 -4.33 11.47 0.65
CA VAL A 5 -4.93 10.57 -0.35
C VAL A 5 -4.05 10.50 -1.58
N ILE A 6 -3.70 9.29 -1.98
CA ILE A 6 -2.89 9.06 -3.19
C ILE A 6 -3.76 8.39 -4.26
N VAL A 7 -4.07 9.15 -5.31
CA VAL A 7 -4.86 8.64 -6.45
C VAL A 7 -3.97 8.00 -7.50
N GLY A 8 -4.47 6.96 -8.15
CA GLY A 8 -3.78 6.28 -9.24
C GLY A 8 -3.71 7.15 -10.51
N LYS A 9 -2.69 6.89 -11.35
CA LYS A 9 -2.41 7.64 -12.57
C LYS A 9 -3.64 7.89 -13.45
N ASN A 10 -4.51 6.91 -13.60
CA ASN A 10 -5.63 6.92 -14.56
C ASN A 10 -7.00 7.13 -13.89
N GLN A 11 -7.04 7.58 -12.64
CA GLN A 11 -8.29 7.80 -11.92
C GLN A 11 -8.81 9.23 -12.13
N ASN A 12 -10.14 9.38 -12.11
CA ASN A 12 -10.77 10.68 -11.92
C ASN A 12 -10.79 10.97 -10.41
N THR A 13 -9.99 11.93 -9.96
CA THR A 13 -9.80 12.25 -8.55
C THR A 13 -11.12 12.50 -7.83
N LEU A 14 -12.01 13.32 -8.41
CA LEU A 14 -13.28 13.69 -7.78
C LEU A 14 -14.25 12.51 -7.63
N SER A 15 -14.06 11.44 -8.40
CA SER A 15 -14.86 10.22 -8.27
C SER A 15 -14.36 9.24 -7.21
N GLU A 16 -13.20 9.52 -6.60
CA GLU A 16 -12.54 8.63 -5.66
C GLU A 16 -12.47 9.18 -4.23
N ILE A 17 -12.72 10.48 -4.04
CA ILE A 17 -12.54 11.16 -2.77
C ILE A 17 -13.84 11.79 -2.25
N ASN A 18 -13.94 11.93 -0.94
CA ASN A 18 -14.93 12.78 -0.28
C ASN A 18 -14.37 14.20 -0.16
N LEU A 19 -14.71 15.06 -1.12
CA LEU A 19 -14.13 16.40 -1.21
C LEU A 19 -14.38 17.27 0.02
N ASP A 20 -15.55 17.13 0.67
CA ASP A 20 -15.89 17.89 1.88
C ASP A 20 -14.98 17.47 3.03
N TYR A 21 -14.90 16.15 3.30
CA TYR A 21 -14.02 15.61 4.34
C TYR A 21 -12.55 15.97 4.13
N ILE A 22 -12.08 15.89 2.88
CA ILE A 22 -10.70 16.26 2.49
C ILE A 22 -10.42 17.74 2.81
N LYS A 23 -11.33 18.65 2.49
CA LYS A 23 -11.18 20.08 2.76
C LYS A 23 -11.24 20.40 4.25
N GLU A 24 -12.22 19.86 4.96
CA GLU A 24 -12.42 20.07 6.39
C GLU A 24 -11.20 19.63 7.23
N ASN A 25 -10.54 18.54 6.80
CA ASN A 25 -9.38 17.97 7.50
C ASN A 25 -8.04 18.37 6.87
N SER A 26 -8.03 19.27 5.88
CA SER A 26 -6.81 19.74 5.18
C SER A 26 -5.93 18.60 4.64
N ILE A 27 -6.56 17.51 4.14
CA ILE A 27 -5.87 16.32 3.68
C ILE A 27 -5.34 16.55 2.25
N PRO A 28 -4.02 16.48 1.99
CA PRO A 28 -3.47 16.61 0.66
C PRO A 28 -3.87 15.43 -0.24
N VAL A 29 -4.14 15.74 -1.52
CA VAL A 29 -4.45 14.75 -2.55
C VAL A 29 -3.37 14.77 -3.62
N VAL A 30 -2.68 13.65 -3.81
CA VAL A 30 -1.53 13.53 -4.72
C VAL A 30 -1.79 12.44 -5.74
N ARG A 31 -1.32 12.65 -6.97
CA ARG A 31 -1.37 11.65 -8.04
C ARG A 31 -0.04 10.93 -8.17
N ARG A 32 -0.05 9.59 -8.07
CA ARG A 32 1.14 8.77 -8.30
C ARG A 32 1.33 8.40 -9.78
N GLN A 33 2.54 7.97 -10.13
CA GLN A 33 2.90 7.55 -11.50
C GLN A 33 2.34 6.18 -11.89
N SER A 34 2.07 5.30 -10.91
CA SER A 34 1.51 3.97 -11.15
C SER A 34 -0.02 4.00 -11.26
N GLY A 35 -0.59 2.96 -11.85
CA GLY A 35 -2.04 2.74 -11.92
C GLY A 35 -2.63 2.26 -10.59
N GLY A 36 -3.87 1.75 -10.65
CA GLY A 36 -4.62 1.22 -9.52
C GLY A 36 -5.57 2.23 -8.88
N GLY A 37 -6.20 1.83 -7.75
CA GLY A 37 -7.17 2.60 -6.99
C GLY A 37 -6.57 3.68 -6.09
N ALA A 38 -7.40 4.53 -5.52
CA ALA A 38 -7.00 5.49 -4.51
C ALA A 38 -6.70 4.79 -3.18
N VAL A 39 -5.70 5.29 -2.46
CA VAL A 39 -5.33 4.85 -1.12
C VAL A 39 -5.23 6.03 -0.17
N PHE A 40 -5.44 5.76 1.11
CA PHE A 40 -5.25 6.72 2.19
C PHE A 40 -3.98 6.34 2.95
N HIS A 41 -3.17 7.34 3.26
CA HIS A 41 -1.97 7.21 4.10
C HIS A 41 -2.17 7.97 5.40
N ASP A 42 -1.59 7.47 6.47
CA ASP A 42 -1.47 8.11 7.78
C ASP A 42 -0.20 7.63 8.50
N LEU A 43 -0.05 7.99 9.77
CA LEU A 43 1.09 7.55 10.59
C LEU A 43 1.05 6.06 10.93
N GLY A 44 -0.08 5.38 10.73
CA GLY A 44 -0.26 3.95 10.97
C GLY A 44 0.03 3.06 9.77
N ASN A 45 0.45 3.65 8.62
CA ASN A 45 0.79 2.87 7.45
C ASN A 45 2.27 2.96 7.04
N ILE A 46 2.81 1.87 6.54
CA ILE A 46 4.15 1.80 5.95
C ILE A 46 4.04 1.71 4.44
N ASN A 47 4.81 2.53 3.73
CA ASN A 47 5.01 2.39 2.29
C ASN A 47 6.32 1.67 2.02
N PHE A 48 6.32 0.74 1.07
CA PHE A 48 7.52 0.08 0.60
C PHE A 48 7.63 0.16 -0.91
N THR A 49 8.87 0.07 -1.41
CA THR A 49 9.15 0.08 -2.84
C THR A 49 10.32 -0.84 -3.16
N PHE A 50 10.13 -1.70 -4.16
CA PHE A 50 11.17 -2.49 -4.78
C PHE A 50 11.43 -1.96 -6.19
N ILE A 51 12.70 -1.80 -6.55
CA ILE A 51 13.11 -1.45 -7.92
C ILE A 51 14.00 -2.56 -8.43
N ALA A 52 13.61 -3.19 -9.52
CA ALA A 52 14.34 -4.30 -10.13
C ALA A 52 14.53 -4.08 -11.64
N SER A 53 15.55 -4.71 -12.20
CA SER A 53 15.68 -4.82 -13.65
C SER A 53 14.56 -5.75 -14.16
N ASN A 54 13.95 -5.35 -15.26
CA ASN A 54 12.84 -6.07 -15.87
C ASN A 54 13.38 -6.98 -16.97
N ASN A 55 13.69 -8.20 -16.59
CA ASN A 55 14.10 -9.26 -17.52
C ASN A 55 12.89 -10.17 -17.75
N ASP A 56 11.97 -9.77 -18.63
CA ASP A 56 10.88 -10.59 -19.22
C ASP A 56 9.61 -10.93 -18.40
N ASN A 57 9.47 -10.54 -17.14
CA ASN A 57 8.25 -10.81 -16.37
C ASN A 57 7.56 -9.52 -15.91
N PHE A 58 6.89 -8.84 -16.85
CA PHE A 58 5.95 -7.75 -16.55
C PHE A 58 4.80 -8.28 -15.70
N SER A 59 4.52 -7.62 -14.58
CA SER A 59 3.35 -7.85 -13.72
C SER A 59 3.42 -9.05 -12.77
N ASP A 60 4.61 -9.55 -12.44
CA ASP A 60 4.73 -10.54 -11.37
C ASP A 60 4.65 -9.87 -9.98
N PHE A 61 3.42 -9.58 -9.56
CA PHE A 61 3.14 -9.03 -8.22
C PHE A 61 3.53 -10.01 -7.12
N LYS A 62 3.35 -11.31 -7.35
CA LYS A 62 3.62 -12.36 -6.37
C LYS A 62 5.09 -12.38 -5.96
N ARG A 63 6.01 -12.26 -6.92
CA ARG A 63 7.45 -12.18 -6.66
C ARG A 63 7.82 -11.12 -5.62
N PHE A 64 7.23 -9.93 -5.73
CA PHE A 64 7.54 -8.79 -4.85
C PHE A 64 6.78 -8.83 -3.52
N THR A 65 5.66 -9.53 -3.45
CA THR A 65 4.84 -9.61 -2.25
C THR A 65 5.12 -10.83 -1.39
N THR A 66 5.67 -11.90 -1.97
CA THR A 66 6.06 -13.11 -1.23
C THR A 66 6.95 -12.82 -0.02
N PRO A 67 8.01 -11.99 -0.09
CA PRO A 67 8.83 -11.69 1.08
C PRO A 67 8.06 -11.03 2.22
N ILE A 68 7.03 -10.22 1.93
CA ILE A 68 6.17 -9.64 2.96
C ILE A 68 5.31 -10.73 3.63
N ILE A 69 4.78 -11.66 2.85
CA ILE A 69 4.00 -12.79 3.38
C ILE A 69 4.88 -13.68 4.27
N GLU A 70 6.10 -13.96 3.82
CA GLU A 70 7.08 -14.78 4.58
C GLU A 70 7.50 -14.09 5.89
N LEU A 71 7.73 -12.78 5.86
CA LEU A 71 7.96 -12.00 7.07
C LEU A 71 6.80 -12.14 8.06
N LEU A 72 5.55 -11.92 7.62
CA LEU A 72 4.38 -12.02 8.48
C LEU A 72 4.20 -13.42 9.06
N LYS A 73 4.59 -14.45 8.31
CA LYS A 73 4.59 -15.84 8.80
C LYS A 73 5.54 -16.02 9.98
N THR A 74 6.66 -15.31 10.05
CA THR A 74 7.57 -15.35 11.22
C THR A 74 6.94 -14.77 12.49
N LEU A 75 5.88 -13.97 12.32
CA LEU A 75 5.07 -13.40 13.40
C LEU A 75 3.79 -14.22 13.70
N ASP A 76 3.71 -15.45 13.15
CA ASP A 76 2.53 -16.32 13.22
C ASP A 76 1.27 -15.70 12.56
N ILE A 77 1.43 -14.76 11.62
CA ILE A 77 0.34 -14.18 10.87
C ILE A 77 0.24 -14.90 9.51
N ASN A 78 -0.91 -15.52 9.27
CA ASN A 78 -1.17 -16.19 8.00
C ASN A 78 -1.74 -15.20 6.98
N ALA A 79 -0.86 -14.66 6.15
CA ALA A 79 -1.19 -13.74 5.07
C ALA A 79 -1.19 -14.47 3.72
N GLU A 80 -2.02 -14.01 2.81
CA GLU A 80 -2.13 -14.58 1.46
C GLU A 80 -2.18 -13.52 0.36
N PHE A 81 -1.68 -13.87 -0.81
CA PHE A 81 -1.84 -13.06 -2.02
C PHE A 81 -3.21 -13.34 -2.64
N SER A 82 -3.97 -12.30 -2.94
CA SER A 82 -5.31 -12.42 -3.49
C SER A 82 -5.54 -11.53 -4.70
N GLY A 83 -6.33 -12.05 -5.63
CA GLY A 83 -6.68 -11.33 -6.83
C GLY A 83 -5.45 -10.99 -7.68
N ARG A 84 -5.34 -9.71 -8.05
CA ARG A 84 -4.26 -9.23 -8.90
C ARG A 84 -3.12 -8.57 -8.12
N ASN A 85 -3.41 -7.92 -7.00
CA ASN A 85 -2.47 -7.02 -6.34
C ASN A 85 -2.74 -6.76 -4.85
N ASP A 86 -3.57 -7.55 -4.20
CA ASP A 86 -3.90 -7.39 -2.79
C ASP A 86 -3.23 -8.46 -1.92
N LEU A 87 -2.89 -8.09 -0.67
CA LEU A 87 -2.55 -9.05 0.38
C LEU A 87 -3.64 -9.04 1.45
N LEU A 88 -4.03 -10.21 1.89
CA LEU A 88 -5.11 -10.43 2.85
C LEU A 88 -4.61 -11.17 4.10
N ILE A 89 -5.24 -10.85 5.24
CA ILE A 89 -5.24 -11.64 6.46
C ILE A 89 -6.70 -11.97 6.77
N ASN A 90 -7.03 -13.25 6.88
CA ASN A 90 -8.40 -13.72 7.15
C ASN A 90 -9.46 -13.13 6.19
N GLY A 91 -9.11 -12.98 4.91
CA GLY A 91 -10.00 -12.41 3.89
C GLY A 91 -10.15 -10.89 3.94
N CYS A 92 -9.46 -10.18 4.85
CA CYS A 92 -9.43 -8.72 4.94
C CYS A 92 -8.11 -8.16 4.39
N LYS A 93 -8.22 -7.13 3.56
CA LYS A 93 -7.05 -6.52 2.91
C LYS A 93 -6.24 -5.69 3.91
N PHE A 94 -4.93 -5.93 3.97
CA PHE A 94 -3.98 -5.11 4.71
C PHE A 94 -2.94 -4.43 3.83
N SER A 95 -2.85 -4.83 2.54
CA SER A 95 -1.90 -4.25 1.59
C SER A 95 -2.50 -4.17 0.19
N GLY A 96 -2.28 -3.05 -0.46
CA GLY A 96 -2.55 -2.85 -1.88
C GLY A 96 -1.27 -2.50 -2.61
N ASN A 97 -1.06 -3.10 -3.79
CA ASN A 97 0.18 -2.99 -4.53
C ASN A 97 -0.04 -2.44 -5.94
N ALA A 98 0.96 -1.76 -6.47
CA ALA A 98 0.96 -1.26 -7.84
C ALA A 98 2.36 -1.35 -8.45
N GLN A 99 2.43 -1.35 -9.77
CA GLN A 99 3.68 -1.36 -10.51
C GLN A 99 3.73 -0.21 -11.52
N TYR A 100 4.95 0.28 -11.72
CA TYR A 100 5.27 1.24 -12.76
C TYR A 100 6.52 0.77 -13.50
N ASN A 101 6.39 0.65 -14.82
CA ASN A 101 7.49 0.24 -15.67
C ASN A 101 8.09 1.46 -16.37
N TYR A 102 9.40 1.58 -16.30
CA TYR A 102 10.14 2.63 -16.97
C TYR A 102 11.42 2.05 -17.58
N LYS A 103 11.53 2.10 -18.91
CA LYS A 103 12.61 1.45 -19.67
C LYS A 103 12.72 -0.03 -19.27
N ASN A 104 13.92 -0.47 -18.87
CA ASN A 104 14.21 -1.84 -18.42
C ASN A 104 14.08 -2.03 -16.90
N LYS A 105 13.34 -1.18 -16.20
CA LYS A 105 13.12 -1.28 -14.75
C LYS A 105 11.65 -1.36 -14.41
N VAL A 106 11.35 -2.13 -13.39
CA VAL A 106 10.05 -2.17 -12.73
C VAL A 106 10.18 -1.58 -11.32
N MET A 107 9.33 -0.64 -11.01
CA MET A 107 9.09 -0.18 -9.65
C MET A 107 7.80 -0.84 -9.15
N HIS A 108 7.93 -1.74 -8.19
CA HIS A 108 6.80 -2.31 -7.45
C HIS A 108 6.69 -1.63 -6.11
N HIS A 109 5.54 -1.12 -5.77
CA HIS A 109 5.33 -0.46 -4.48
C HIS A 109 3.98 -0.85 -3.89
N GLY A 110 3.89 -0.76 -2.58
CA GLY A 110 2.68 -1.07 -1.83
C GLY A 110 2.60 -0.33 -0.50
N THR A 111 1.45 -0.51 0.13
CA THR A 111 1.17 -0.02 1.47
C THR A 111 0.95 -1.19 2.41
N LEU A 112 1.37 -1.07 3.65
CA LEU A 112 1.05 -2.01 4.74
C LEU A 112 0.23 -1.24 5.77
N LEU A 113 -1.03 -1.60 5.95
CA LEU A 113 -1.87 -1.08 7.02
C LEU A 113 -1.42 -1.75 8.31
N PHE A 114 -0.66 -1.04 9.13
CA PHE A 114 -0.16 -1.57 10.41
C PHE A 114 -1.08 -1.19 11.56
N SER A 115 -1.31 0.11 11.76
CA SER A 115 -2.21 0.67 12.80
C SER A 115 -2.95 1.91 12.28
N SER A 116 -3.34 1.88 11.00
CA SER A 116 -4.01 2.99 10.32
C SER A 116 -5.40 3.26 10.87
N GLN A 117 -5.83 4.53 10.81
CA GLN A 117 -7.17 4.95 11.18
C GLN A 117 -8.18 4.59 10.07
N ILE A 118 -8.79 3.41 10.17
CA ILE A 118 -9.71 2.87 9.15
C ILE A 118 -10.94 3.77 8.98
N SER A 119 -11.39 4.46 10.04
CA SER A 119 -12.46 5.46 9.98
C SER A 119 -12.13 6.60 9.03
N ASP A 120 -10.94 7.18 9.16
CA ASP A 120 -10.50 8.33 8.36
C ASP A 120 -10.29 7.93 6.91
N MET A 121 -9.68 6.77 6.67
CA MET A 121 -9.57 6.18 5.34
C MET A 121 -10.96 6.00 4.70
N SER A 122 -11.92 5.46 5.45
CA SER A 122 -13.29 5.24 4.96
C SER A 122 -14.01 6.56 4.67
N ASN A 123 -13.82 7.58 5.49
CA ASN A 123 -14.41 8.90 5.30
C ASN A 123 -13.77 9.65 4.14
N ALA A 124 -12.45 9.59 3.99
CA ALA A 124 -11.72 10.26 2.91
C ALA A 124 -12.02 9.66 1.53
N LEU A 125 -12.21 8.32 1.45
CA LEU A 125 -12.46 7.59 0.20
C LEU A 125 -13.95 7.29 -0.04
N LYS A 126 -14.85 7.83 0.79
CA LYS A 126 -16.29 7.67 0.65
C LYS A 126 -16.86 8.63 -0.40
N VAL A 127 -17.05 8.14 -1.60
CA VAL A 127 -17.59 8.93 -2.71
C VAL A 127 -19.08 9.18 -2.50
N LYS A 128 -19.51 10.45 -2.58
CA LYS A 128 -20.92 10.79 -2.77
C LYS A 128 -21.36 10.30 -4.17
N PRO A 129 -22.61 9.83 -4.35
CA PRO A 129 -23.09 9.36 -5.65
C PRO A 129 -23.29 10.56 -6.61
N ILE A 130 -22.18 11.06 -7.15
CA ILE A 130 -22.20 12.01 -8.26
C ILE A 130 -22.04 11.17 -9.53
N LYS A 131 -22.94 11.33 -10.49
CA LYS A 131 -22.86 10.67 -11.79
C LYS A 131 -21.68 11.23 -12.57
N PHE A 132 -20.51 10.58 -12.46
CA PHE A 132 -19.40 10.82 -13.37
C PHE A 132 -19.51 9.82 -14.52
N GLU A 133 -19.80 10.29 -15.69
CA GLU A 133 -19.70 9.50 -16.94
C GLU A 133 -18.24 9.55 -17.41
N GLY A 134 -17.57 8.38 -17.44
CA GLY A 134 -16.21 8.30 -17.94
C GLY A 134 -15.61 6.90 -17.80
N LYS A 135 -14.60 6.59 -18.64
CA LYS A 135 -13.84 5.33 -18.67
C LYS A 135 -12.70 5.30 -17.62
N SER A 136 -12.83 6.02 -16.49
CA SER A 136 -11.79 6.04 -15.46
C SER A 136 -11.75 4.71 -14.65
N ILE A 137 -10.56 4.34 -14.20
CA ILE A 137 -10.38 3.20 -13.30
C ILE A 137 -10.94 3.58 -11.92
N LYS A 138 -11.85 2.78 -11.40
CA LYS A 138 -12.46 2.97 -10.09
C LYS A 138 -11.77 2.10 -9.03
N SER A 139 -11.73 2.59 -7.79
CA SER A 139 -11.31 1.80 -6.63
C SER A 139 -12.30 0.67 -6.35
N VAL A 140 -11.78 -0.50 -5.96
CA VAL A 140 -12.59 -1.63 -5.52
C VAL A 140 -12.73 -1.56 -4.00
N LYS A 141 -13.96 -1.57 -3.49
CA LYS A 141 -14.20 -1.66 -2.05
C LYS A 141 -13.74 -3.03 -1.53
N ALA A 142 -12.88 -3.02 -0.54
CA ALA A 142 -12.44 -4.21 0.18
C ALA A 142 -12.69 -4.04 1.67
N ARG A 143 -12.90 -5.15 2.40
CA ARG A 143 -12.77 -5.14 3.85
C ARG A 143 -11.30 -5.01 4.17
N VAL A 144 -10.95 -4.13 5.08
CA VAL A 144 -9.56 -3.87 5.47
C VAL A 144 -9.33 -4.24 6.93
N THR A 145 -8.07 -4.52 7.26
CA THR A 145 -7.61 -4.79 8.62
C THR A 145 -6.21 -4.24 8.82
N ASN A 146 -5.82 -3.97 10.05
CA ASN A 146 -4.47 -3.61 10.42
C ASN A 146 -3.66 -4.86 10.80
N ILE A 147 -2.38 -4.89 10.45
CA ILE A 147 -1.46 -5.98 10.84
C ILE A 147 -1.36 -6.09 12.36
N SER A 148 -1.33 -4.96 13.07
CA SER A 148 -1.21 -4.90 14.53
C SER A 148 -2.33 -5.64 15.27
N GLU A 149 -3.51 -5.77 14.67
CA GLU A 149 -4.66 -6.50 15.24
C GLU A 149 -4.45 -8.03 15.26
N HIS A 150 -3.46 -8.53 14.50
CA HIS A 150 -3.17 -9.95 14.36
C HIS A 150 -1.88 -10.38 15.06
N LEU A 151 -1.15 -9.44 15.68
CA LEU A 151 0.08 -9.73 16.39
C LEU A 151 -0.20 -10.43 17.72
N LYS A 152 0.52 -11.51 18.02
CA LYS A 152 0.50 -12.16 19.33
C LYS A 152 1.22 -11.34 20.41
N VAL A 153 2.30 -10.67 20.02
CA VAL A 153 3.07 -9.77 20.88
C VAL A 153 2.91 -8.36 20.31
N PRO A 154 2.31 -7.43 21.06
CA PRO A 154 2.18 -6.04 20.60
C PRO A 154 3.52 -5.41 20.29
N MET A 155 3.58 -4.63 19.22
CA MET A 155 4.71 -3.78 18.86
C MET A 155 4.19 -2.50 18.23
N ASP A 156 5.00 -1.44 18.22
CA ASP A 156 4.66 -0.21 17.53
C ASP A 156 5.08 -0.25 16.04
N ILE A 157 4.68 0.78 15.29
CA ILE A 157 4.95 0.84 13.85
C ILE A 157 6.45 1.00 13.53
N LEU A 158 7.22 1.64 14.41
CA LEU A 158 8.66 1.83 14.21
C LEU A 158 9.40 0.51 14.46
N GLU A 159 9.02 -0.23 15.49
CA GLU A 159 9.51 -1.59 15.76
C GLU A 159 9.20 -2.53 14.58
N PHE A 160 7.97 -2.44 14.04
CA PHE A 160 7.60 -3.24 12.87
C PHE A 160 8.37 -2.83 11.61
N LYS A 161 8.59 -1.53 11.39
CA LYS A 161 9.43 -1.03 10.29
C LYS A 161 10.86 -1.56 10.40
N ASP A 162 11.45 -1.52 11.59
CA ASP A 162 12.82 -1.98 11.82
C ASP A 162 12.93 -3.51 11.64
N LEU A 163 11.90 -4.25 12.06
CA LEU A 163 11.80 -5.70 11.81
C LEU A 163 11.74 -6.02 10.30
N ILE A 164 11.01 -5.23 9.50
CA ILE A 164 10.99 -5.37 8.03
C ILE A 164 12.41 -5.16 7.47
N ILE A 165 13.08 -4.08 7.87
CA ILE A 165 14.44 -3.75 7.40
C ILE A 165 15.41 -4.90 7.76
N ASP A 166 15.38 -5.36 8.99
CA ASP A 166 16.22 -6.46 9.47
C ASP A 166 15.97 -7.76 8.71
N TYR A 167 14.71 -8.10 8.45
CA TYR A 167 14.35 -9.28 7.68
C TYR A 167 14.94 -9.23 6.27
N PHE A 168 14.75 -8.13 5.56
CA PHE A 168 15.31 -7.97 4.23
C PHE A 168 16.84 -7.91 4.24
N TYR A 169 17.44 -7.36 5.28
CA TYR A 169 18.88 -7.31 5.42
C TYR A 169 19.48 -8.71 5.63
N LYS A 170 18.85 -9.56 6.42
CA LYS A 170 19.29 -10.94 6.70
C LYS A 170 19.08 -11.90 5.53
N THR A 171 18.03 -11.65 4.72
CA THR A 171 17.69 -12.55 3.60
C THR A 171 18.43 -12.25 2.29
N ASN A 172 19.15 -11.14 2.20
CA ASN A 172 19.93 -10.77 1.03
C ASN A 172 21.42 -10.73 1.37
N THR A 173 22.29 -11.23 0.48
CA THR A 173 23.74 -11.38 0.72
C THR A 173 24.58 -10.15 0.37
N ASP A 174 24.08 -9.26 -0.50
CA ASP A 174 24.81 -8.06 -0.99
C ASP A 174 24.17 -6.75 -0.50
N ASN A 175 24.00 -6.63 0.82
CA ASN A 175 23.28 -5.51 1.38
C ASN A 175 24.15 -4.26 1.56
N LYS A 176 23.67 -3.14 1.02
CA LYS A 176 24.18 -1.80 1.31
C LYS A 176 23.04 -0.93 1.79
N TYR A 177 23.23 -0.27 2.90
CA TYR A 177 22.29 0.70 3.43
C TYR A 177 22.64 2.10 2.93
N TYR A 178 21.65 2.81 2.40
CA TYR A 178 21.82 4.19 1.96
C TYR A 178 20.71 5.05 2.58
N THR A 179 21.09 6.16 3.18
CA THR A 179 20.14 7.22 3.55
C THR A 179 20.11 8.24 2.42
N LEU A 180 18.93 8.54 1.93
CA LEU A 180 18.75 9.60 0.95
C LEU A 180 18.92 10.95 1.67
N SER A 181 19.80 11.80 1.14
CA SER A 181 19.85 13.21 1.56
C SER A 181 18.64 13.97 1.04
N GLU A 182 18.20 14.97 1.80
CA GLU A 182 17.20 15.95 1.36
C GLU A 182 17.66 16.74 0.13
#